data_d57d03c6f76187ccaf59be7beb517654
#
_entry.id   d57d03c6f76187ccaf59be7beb517654
#
_cell.length_a   1.000
_cell.length_b   1.000
_cell.length_c   1.000
_cell.angle_alpha   90.00
_cell.angle_beta   90.00
_cell.angle_gamma   90.00
#
_symmetry.space_group_name_H-M   'P 1'
#
loop_
_entity.id
_entity.type
_entity.pdbx_description
1 polymer ?
#
loop_
_entity_poly.entity_id
_entity_poly.type
_entity_poly.pdbx_seq_one_letter_code
_entity_poly.pdbx_strand_id
1 'polypeptide(L)'
;MPSHSDPREPEPNSSCVHNICRHVLNRIGGRRYVPADLLKELARDLNLPRERVQAALRKLVAAGELAYTFEHGRSFLEPSFDRPVRVSGRIILTPPGQVFQARPGEAVLQIMPGASFGAGRHPTTRLALKAIDFVLERDSASLTGPGSRVLDIGTGSGVLVMAAVKLGIEAGWGVDIDPCAVAEAQANVDLNGLRGRIVVSDRAAETIEGSYTLVAGNLRTPTLARLAPFITEYTAPRGVLVMSGIRTAECDTLRGAFEKRSFMVVWIEEEQEWSGLVMTKRS
;
A
#
# COMPACT_ATOMS: atom_id res chain seq x y z
N MET A 1 -63.82 4.41 -23.84
CA MET A 1 -62.40 4.56 -24.22
C MET A 1 -61.58 4.22 -23.02
N PRO A 2 -60.96 3.03 -22.92
CA PRO A 2 -60.06 2.73 -21.81
C PRO A 2 -58.62 3.22 -22.15
N SER A 3 -58.00 3.86 -21.19
CA SER A 3 -56.65 4.37 -21.18
C SER A 3 -55.65 3.21 -21.23
N HIS A 4 -54.73 3.25 -22.20
CA HIS A 4 -53.55 2.41 -22.24
C HIS A 4 -52.60 2.79 -21.08
N SER A 5 -52.45 1.91 -20.11
CA SER A 5 -51.36 1.93 -19.15
C SER A 5 -50.14 1.29 -19.81
N ASP A 6 -49.11 2.12 -19.98
CA ASP A 6 -47.77 1.73 -20.40
C ASP A 6 -47.16 0.76 -19.36
N PRO A 7 -46.69 -0.43 -19.73
CA PRO A 7 -46.01 -1.31 -18.80
C PRO A 7 -44.60 -0.77 -18.54
N ARG A 8 -44.40 -0.10 -17.39
CA ARG A 8 -43.07 0.26 -16.88
C ARG A 8 -42.25 -1.02 -16.74
N GLU A 9 -41.13 -1.06 -17.44
CA GLU A 9 -40.14 -2.11 -17.25
C GLU A 9 -39.78 -2.21 -15.75
N PRO A 10 -39.66 -3.42 -15.19
CA PRO A 10 -39.32 -3.58 -13.79
C PRO A 10 -37.89 -3.03 -13.57
N GLU A 11 -37.77 -2.07 -12.65
CA GLU A 11 -36.45 -1.58 -12.20
C GLU A 11 -35.56 -2.77 -11.81
N PRO A 12 -34.30 -2.80 -12.25
CA PRO A 12 -33.39 -3.90 -11.94
C PRO A 12 -33.26 -4.05 -10.42
N ASN A 13 -33.62 -5.25 -9.94
CA ASN A 13 -33.69 -5.66 -8.55
C ASN A 13 -32.47 -5.09 -7.76
N SER A 14 -32.74 -4.15 -6.87
CA SER A 14 -31.72 -3.41 -6.06
C SER A 14 -30.70 -4.35 -5.39
N SER A 15 -31.13 -5.55 -5.01
CA SER A 15 -30.25 -6.58 -4.43
C SER A 15 -29.20 -7.11 -5.42
N CYS A 16 -29.54 -7.22 -6.70
CA CYS A 16 -28.62 -7.72 -7.73
C CYS A 16 -27.49 -6.71 -7.99
N VAL A 17 -27.82 -5.42 -8.12
CA VAL A 17 -26.81 -4.36 -8.32
C VAL A 17 -25.90 -4.23 -7.10
N HIS A 18 -26.44 -4.35 -5.89
CA HIS A 18 -25.65 -4.32 -4.65
C HIS A 18 -24.64 -5.47 -4.60
N ASN A 19 -25.04 -6.68 -4.99
CA ASN A 19 -24.13 -7.83 -5.05
C ASN A 19 -23.03 -7.64 -6.09
N ILE A 20 -23.33 -7.08 -7.27
CA ILE A 20 -22.33 -6.75 -8.29
C ILE A 20 -21.34 -5.72 -7.72
N CYS A 21 -21.81 -4.64 -7.11
CA CYS A 21 -20.96 -3.63 -6.50
C CYS A 21 -20.00 -4.23 -5.47
N ARG A 22 -20.47 -5.14 -4.61
CA ARG A 22 -19.64 -5.84 -3.64
C ARG A 22 -18.56 -6.69 -4.31
N HIS A 23 -18.90 -7.44 -5.36
CA HIS A 23 -17.92 -8.22 -6.12
C HIS A 23 -16.87 -7.33 -6.80
N VAL A 24 -17.29 -6.19 -7.35
CA VAL A 24 -16.39 -5.19 -7.93
C VAL A 24 -15.40 -4.69 -6.89
N LEU A 25 -15.88 -4.25 -5.73
CA LEU A 25 -15.03 -3.73 -4.65
C LEU A 25 -14.07 -4.81 -4.11
N ASN A 26 -14.54 -6.04 -3.94
CA ASN A 26 -13.70 -7.16 -3.53
C ASN A 26 -12.62 -7.49 -4.58
N ARG A 27 -12.96 -7.44 -5.86
CA ARG A 27 -12.03 -7.70 -6.96
C ARG A 27 -10.97 -6.62 -7.08
N ILE A 28 -11.36 -5.36 -6.95
CA ILE A 28 -10.45 -4.22 -6.98
C ILE A 28 -9.55 -4.25 -5.75
N GLY A 29 -10.11 -4.53 -4.55
CA GLY A 29 -9.36 -4.45 -3.31
C GLY A 29 -8.67 -3.09 -3.21
N GLY A 30 -7.38 -3.08 -2.90
CA GLY A 30 -6.55 -1.88 -2.93
C GLY A 30 -5.87 -1.57 -4.28
N ARG A 31 -6.18 -2.31 -5.35
CA ARG A 31 -5.47 -2.24 -6.64
C ARG A 31 -6.14 -1.29 -7.61
N ARG A 32 -5.41 -0.90 -8.66
CA ARG A 32 -5.95 -0.15 -9.80
C ARG A 32 -6.01 -1.03 -11.05
N TYR A 33 -6.96 -0.76 -11.91
CA TYR A 33 -7.21 -1.52 -13.12
C TYR A 33 -7.42 -0.60 -14.33
N VAL A 34 -7.03 -1.05 -15.51
CA VAL A 34 -7.50 -0.45 -16.76
C VAL A 34 -9.01 -0.72 -16.86
N PRO A 35 -9.87 0.31 -17.04
CA PRO A 35 -11.31 0.15 -16.94
C PRO A 35 -11.90 -0.89 -17.91
N ALA A 36 -11.37 -0.95 -19.14
CA ALA A 36 -11.83 -1.89 -20.16
C ALA A 36 -11.50 -3.36 -19.79
N ASP A 37 -10.32 -3.59 -19.22
CA ASP A 37 -9.89 -4.92 -18.80
C ASP A 37 -10.71 -5.41 -17.60
N LEU A 38 -10.89 -4.54 -16.60
CA LEU A 38 -11.69 -4.84 -15.43
C LEU A 38 -13.14 -5.18 -15.82
N LEU A 39 -13.73 -4.39 -16.74
CA LEU A 39 -15.10 -4.65 -17.24
C LEU A 39 -15.20 -6.01 -17.92
N LYS A 40 -14.22 -6.37 -18.75
CA LYS A 40 -14.17 -7.65 -19.47
C LYS A 40 -14.01 -8.83 -18.51
N GLU A 41 -13.10 -8.71 -17.53
CA GLU A 41 -12.87 -9.76 -16.53
C GLU A 41 -14.09 -9.97 -15.66
N LEU A 42 -14.66 -8.90 -15.09
CA LEU A 42 -15.83 -8.99 -14.21
C LEU A 42 -17.08 -9.54 -14.95
N ALA A 43 -17.31 -9.13 -16.19
CA ALA A 43 -18.43 -9.63 -16.99
C ALA A 43 -18.31 -11.15 -17.21
N ARG A 44 -17.10 -11.64 -17.46
CA ARG A 44 -16.82 -13.07 -17.60
C ARG A 44 -16.95 -13.81 -16.27
N ASP A 45 -16.30 -13.32 -15.21
CA ASP A 45 -16.22 -14.01 -13.91
C ASP A 45 -17.60 -14.09 -13.22
N LEU A 46 -18.45 -13.07 -13.42
CA LEU A 46 -19.82 -13.02 -12.89
C LEU A 46 -20.86 -13.61 -13.84
N ASN A 47 -20.48 -13.98 -15.05
CA ASN A 47 -21.38 -14.42 -16.12
C ASN A 47 -22.54 -13.44 -16.35
N LEU A 48 -22.21 -12.13 -16.45
CA LEU A 48 -23.16 -11.04 -16.60
C LEU A 48 -22.92 -10.23 -17.88
N PRO A 49 -23.97 -9.64 -18.47
CA PRO A 49 -23.84 -8.68 -19.54
C PRO A 49 -22.93 -7.49 -19.12
N ARG A 50 -22.09 -7.02 -20.04
CA ARG A 50 -21.17 -5.91 -19.79
C ARG A 50 -21.88 -4.65 -19.31
N GLU A 51 -23.07 -4.38 -19.81
CA GLU A 51 -23.89 -3.22 -19.44
C GLU A 51 -24.24 -3.19 -17.94
N ARG A 52 -24.52 -4.36 -17.36
CA ARG A 52 -24.81 -4.48 -15.91
C ARG A 52 -23.58 -4.21 -15.06
N VAL A 53 -22.43 -4.74 -15.45
CA VAL A 53 -21.17 -4.49 -14.75
C VAL A 53 -20.77 -3.01 -14.89
N GLN A 54 -20.92 -2.45 -16.08
CA GLN A 54 -20.64 -1.03 -16.33
C GLN A 54 -21.55 -0.10 -15.52
N ALA A 55 -22.84 -0.46 -15.37
CA ALA A 55 -23.77 0.28 -14.52
C ALA A 55 -23.33 0.25 -13.04
N ALA A 56 -22.85 -0.90 -12.54
CA ALA A 56 -22.32 -1.02 -11.19
C ALA A 56 -21.03 -0.19 -11.00
N LEU A 57 -20.10 -0.21 -11.99
CA LEU A 57 -18.90 0.63 -11.96
C LEU A 57 -19.26 2.12 -11.91
N ARG A 58 -20.20 2.58 -12.77
CA ARG A 58 -20.68 3.97 -12.74
C ARG A 58 -21.30 4.34 -11.39
N LYS A 59 -22.08 3.44 -10.80
CA LYS A 59 -22.70 3.66 -9.48
C LYS A 59 -21.63 3.80 -8.40
N LEU A 60 -20.59 2.97 -8.41
CA LEU A 60 -19.49 3.04 -7.44
C LEU A 60 -18.66 4.33 -7.60
N VAL A 61 -18.44 4.78 -8.83
CA VAL A 61 -17.77 6.07 -9.09
C VAL A 61 -18.65 7.24 -8.62
N ALA A 62 -19.95 7.23 -8.93
CA ALA A 62 -20.89 8.26 -8.48
C ALA A 62 -21.03 8.30 -6.95
N ALA A 63 -20.91 7.14 -6.29
CA ALA A 63 -20.91 7.03 -4.84
C ALA A 63 -19.56 7.42 -4.20
N GLY A 64 -18.53 7.71 -5.00
CA GLY A 64 -17.17 8.04 -4.53
C GLY A 64 -16.45 6.84 -3.90
N GLU A 65 -16.86 5.61 -4.22
CA GLU A 65 -16.15 4.38 -3.80
C GLU A 65 -14.94 4.11 -4.70
N LEU A 66 -15.08 4.44 -5.99
CA LEU A 66 -14.06 4.34 -7.00
C LEU A 66 -13.79 5.72 -7.62
N ALA A 67 -12.57 5.93 -8.10
CA ALA A 67 -12.16 7.13 -8.82
C ALA A 67 -11.41 6.76 -10.10
N TYR A 68 -11.55 7.60 -11.12
CA TYR A 68 -10.68 7.54 -12.28
C TYR A 68 -9.42 8.35 -12.01
N THR A 69 -8.27 7.74 -12.32
CA THR A 69 -6.97 8.43 -12.33
C THR A 69 -6.35 8.34 -13.71
N PHE A 70 -5.52 9.32 -14.05
CA PHE A 70 -4.86 9.40 -15.35
C PHE A 70 -3.35 9.51 -15.13
N GLU A 71 -2.60 8.55 -15.67
CA GLU A 71 -1.15 8.48 -15.49
C GLU A 71 -0.49 7.93 -16.75
N HIS A 72 0.58 8.59 -17.20
CA HIS A 72 1.35 8.19 -18.39
C HIS A 72 0.48 7.93 -19.64
N GLY A 73 -0.51 8.78 -19.88
CA GLY A 73 -1.40 8.66 -21.03
C GLY A 73 -2.48 7.58 -20.93
N ARG A 74 -2.66 6.96 -19.77
CA ARG A 74 -3.65 5.90 -19.53
C ARG A 74 -4.59 6.24 -18.38
N SER A 75 -5.85 5.86 -18.55
CA SER A 75 -6.85 5.94 -17.48
C SER A 75 -6.86 4.66 -16.66
N PHE A 76 -6.97 4.82 -15.35
CA PHE A 76 -7.16 3.72 -14.41
C PHE A 76 -8.40 3.95 -13.58
N LEU A 77 -9.01 2.87 -13.12
CA LEU A 77 -10.06 2.85 -12.11
C LEU A 77 -9.49 2.22 -10.84
N GLU A 78 -9.59 2.93 -9.74
CA GLU A 78 -9.03 2.54 -8.45
C GLU A 78 -9.96 2.92 -7.28
N PRO A 79 -9.75 2.40 -6.06
CA PRO A 79 -10.46 2.89 -4.89
C PRO A 79 -10.28 4.41 -4.72
N SER A 80 -11.33 5.10 -4.34
CA SER A 80 -11.24 6.52 -4.01
C SER A 80 -10.54 6.69 -2.67
N PHE A 81 -9.35 7.29 -2.66
CA PHE A 81 -8.62 7.61 -1.44
C PHE A 81 -9.17 8.84 -0.70
N ASP A 82 -10.31 9.38 -1.14
CA ASP A 82 -11.12 10.34 -0.36
C ASP A 82 -11.97 9.64 0.71
N ARG A 83 -11.82 8.32 0.85
CA ARG A 83 -12.46 7.44 1.82
C ARG A 83 -11.45 6.47 2.41
N PRO A 84 -11.78 5.78 3.53
CA PRO A 84 -10.96 4.70 4.04
C PRO A 84 -10.79 3.58 3.01
N VAL A 85 -9.53 3.25 2.69
CA VAL A 85 -9.17 2.19 1.74
C VAL A 85 -8.36 1.12 2.46
N ARG A 86 -8.83 -0.11 2.43
CA ARG A 86 -8.07 -1.28 2.90
C ARG A 86 -7.03 -1.66 1.85
N VAL A 87 -5.75 -1.49 2.16
CA VAL A 87 -4.64 -1.77 1.24
C VAL A 87 -4.02 -3.16 1.45
N SER A 88 -4.20 -3.74 2.64
CA SER A 88 -3.79 -5.12 2.96
C SER A 88 -4.76 -5.76 3.96
N GLY A 89 -4.47 -6.94 4.45
CA GLY A 89 -5.30 -7.63 5.45
C GLY A 89 -5.58 -6.78 6.69
N ARG A 90 -4.57 -6.08 7.20
CA ARG A 90 -4.64 -5.32 8.45
C ARG A 90 -4.37 -3.82 8.30
N ILE A 91 -4.03 -3.30 7.12
CA ILE A 91 -3.70 -1.88 6.95
C ILE A 91 -4.80 -1.15 6.20
N ILE A 92 -5.30 -0.08 6.79
CA ILE A 92 -6.30 0.82 6.23
C ILE A 92 -5.71 2.22 6.15
N LEU A 93 -5.75 2.84 4.97
CA LEU A 93 -5.45 4.25 4.78
C LEU A 93 -6.73 5.05 4.78
N THR A 94 -6.74 6.21 5.44
CA THR A 94 -7.91 7.07 5.54
C THR A 94 -7.51 8.54 5.40
N PRO A 95 -8.33 9.37 4.78
CA PRO A 95 -8.17 10.82 4.84
C PRO A 95 -8.27 11.33 6.27
N PRO A 96 -7.66 12.50 6.58
CA PRO A 96 -7.78 13.12 7.89
C PRO A 96 -9.24 13.38 8.27
N GLY A 97 -9.55 13.17 9.55
CA GLY A 97 -10.87 13.45 10.12
C GLY A 97 -11.96 12.43 9.78
N GLN A 98 -11.67 11.42 8.97
CA GLN A 98 -12.62 10.33 8.76
C GLN A 98 -12.46 9.25 9.81
N VAL A 99 -13.58 8.85 10.41
CA VAL A 99 -13.64 7.78 11.39
C VAL A 99 -13.75 6.44 10.68
N PHE A 100 -12.86 5.52 10.99
CA PHE A 100 -12.93 4.13 10.58
C PHE A 100 -12.91 3.23 11.81
N GLN A 101 -13.88 2.35 11.93
CA GLN A 101 -13.95 1.41 13.04
C GLN A 101 -13.00 0.24 12.78
N ALA A 102 -11.81 0.30 13.38
CA ALA A 102 -10.80 -0.73 13.27
C ALA A 102 -11.20 -1.99 14.04
N ARG A 103 -10.82 -3.14 13.52
CA ARG A 103 -10.85 -4.42 14.25
C ARG A 103 -9.56 -4.57 15.07
N PRO A 104 -9.56 -5.41 16.11
CA PRO A 104 -8.33 -5.72 16.83
C PRO A 104 -7.22 -6.18 15.88
N GLY A 105 -6.03 -5.60 16.02
CA GLY A 105 -4.87 -5.91 15.18
C GLY A 105 -4.81 -5.16 13.84
N GLU A 106 -5.78 -4.31 13.53
CA GLU A 106 -5.74 -3.46 12.33
C GLU A 106 -5.02 -2.13 12.60
N ALA A 107 -4.24 -1.69 11.63
CA ALA A 107 -3.56 -0.41 11.60
C ALA A 107 -4.32 0.56 10.69
N VAL A 108 -4.99 1.55 11.29
CA VAL A 108 -5.61 2.66 10.56
C VAL A 108 -4.64 3.83 10.54
N LEU A 109 -4.31 4.29 9.36
CA LEU A 109 -3.36 5.38 9.10
C LEU A 109 -4.08 6.54 8.44
N GLN A 110 -4.13 7.68 9.11
CA GLN A 110 -4.58 8.93 8.52
C GLN A 110 -3.43 9.54 7.73
N ILE A 111 -3.64 9.78 6.44
CA ILE A 111 -2.63 10.36 5.55
C ILE A 111 -3.16 11.66 4.97
N MET A 112 -2.46 12.76 5.23
CA MET A 112 -2.78 14.06 4.65
C MET A 112 -2.57 14.05 3.13
N PRO A 113 -3.44 14.68 2.36
CA PRO A 113 -3.12 15.00 0.97
C PRO A 113 -1.84 15.86 0.92
N GLY A 114 -0.85 15.42 0.18
CA GLY A 114 0.44 16.09 0.06
C GLY A 114 1.07 15.86 -1.30
N ALA A 115 2.22 16.49 -1.53
CA ALA A 115 3.02 16.31 -2.73
C ALA A 115 3.97 15.11 -2.64
N SER A 116 4.26 14.65 -1.41
CA SER A 116 5.18 13.55 -1.17
C SER A 116 4.58 12.22 -1.58
N PHE A 117 5.47 11.31 -1.98
CA PHE A 117 5.10 9.95 -2.34
C PHE A 117 4.64 9.16 -1.11
N GLY A 118 3.72 8.20 -1.30
CA GLY A 118 3.31 7.30 -0.22
C GLY A 118 1.86 7.44 0.25
N ALA A 119 1.02 8.23 -0.44
CA ALA A 119 -0.42 8.33 -0.13
C ALA A 119 -1.24 7.04 -0.40
N GLY A 120 -0.60 5.95 -0.80
CA GLY A 120 -1.26 4.65 -1.05
C GLY A 120 -1.80 4.45 -2.47
N ARG A 121 -1.94 5.49 -3.27
CA ARG A 121 -2.47 5.41 -4.63
C ARG A 121 -1.57 4.64 -5.60
N HIS A 122 -0.25 4.73 -5.43
CA HIS A 122 0.70 4.06 -6.31
C HIS A 122 0.85 2.56 -5.97
N PRO A 123 0.96 1.66 -6.97
CA PRO A 123 1.14 0.23 -6.74
C PRO A 123 2.29 -0.11 -5.80
N THR A 124 3.42 0.59 -5.92
CA THR A 124 4.60 0.32 -5.09
C THR A 124 4.36 0.60 -3.62
N THR A 125 3.57 1.61 -3.26
CA THR A 125 3.20 1.87 -1.86
C THR A 125 2.32 0.74 -1.32
N ARG A 126 1.35 0.27 -2.12
CA ARG A 126 0.50 -0.85 -1.73
C ARG A 126 1.28 -2.14 -1.57
N LEU A 127 2.21 -2.44 -2.49
CA LEU A 127 3.10 -3.59 -2.40
C LEU A 127 3.97 -3.54 -1.15
N ALA A 128 4.56 -2.37 -0.82
CA ALA A 128 5.36 -2.20 0.39
C ALA A 128 4.52 -2.39 1.66
N LEU A 129 3.30 -1.84 1.72
CA LEU A 129 2.39 -2.02 2.85
C LEU A 129 1.94 -3.48 3.00
N LYS A 130 1.62 -4.18 1.91
CA LYS A 130 1.32 -5.61 1.94
C LYS A 130 2.51 -6.44 2.42
N ALA A 131 3.73 -6.09 2.00
CA ALA A 131 4.95 -6.74 2.44
C ALA A 131 5.18 -6.56 3.95
N ILE A 132 4.98 -5.34 4.49
CA ILE A 132 5.04 -5.07 5.93
C ILE A 132 3.97 -5.88 6.69
N ASP A 133 2.73 -5.88 6.19
CA ASP A 133 1.64 -6.65 6.78
C ASP A 133 1.97 -8.15 6.82
N PHE A 134 2.43 -8.69 5.70
CA PHE A 134 2.82 -10.11 5.57
C PHE A 134 3.87 -10.52 6.61
N VAL A 135 4.96 -9.76 6.74
CA VAL A 135 6.05 -10.15 7.66
C VAL A 135 5.66 -9.98 9.12
N LEU A 136 4.89 -8.94 9.46
CA LEU A 136 4.45 -8.68 10.84
C LEU A 136 3.27 -9.57 11.26
N GLU A 137 2.59 -10.23 10.33
CA GLU A 137 1.63 -11.28 10.63
C GLU A 137 2.34 -12.61 10.87
N ARG A 138 3.28 -12.96 9.99
CA ARG A 138 3.98 -14.25 9.99
C ARG A 138 5.00 -14.39 11.11
N ASP A 139 5.80 -13.35 11.33
CA ASP A 139 6.99 -13.39 12.18
C ASP A 139 6.90 -12.39 13.35
N SER A 140 5.67 -12.05 13.81
CA SER A 140 5.43 -11.00 14.82
C SER A 140 6.27 -11.21 16.08
N ALA A 141 6.39 -12.43 16.58
CA ALA A 141 7.13 -12.74 17.81
C ALA A 141 8.62 -12.36 17.75
N SER A 142 9.23 -12.33 16.55
CA SER A 142 10.64 -11.96 16.36
C SER A 142 10.85 -10.51 15.91
N LEU A 143 9.83 -9.90 15.34
CA LEU A 143 9.92 -8.56 14.73
C LEU A 143 9.26 -7.46 15.57
N THR A 144 8.40 -7.80 16.54
CA THR A 144 7.69 -6.84 17.37
C THR A 144 8.09 -6.94 18.84
N GLY A 145 7.63 -6.00 19.68
CA GLY A 145 7.92 -5.98 21.11
C GLY A 145 9.13 -5.14 21.49
N PRO A 146 9.56 -5.24 22.77
CA PRO A 146 10.63 -4.38 23.32
C PRO A 146 11.93 -4.47 22.54
N GLY A 147 12.51 -3.32 22.19
CA GLY A 147 13.74 -3.19 21.43
C GLY A 147 13.57 -3.32 19.92
N SER A 148 12.39 -3.66 19.40
CA SER A 148 12.15 -3.73 17.95
C SER A 148 12.17 -2.34 17.31
N ARG A 149 12.82 -2.25 16.15
CA ARG A 149 13.04 -0.97 15.46
C ARG A 149 12.82 -1.11 13.97
N VAL A 150 12.17 -0.13 13.36
CA VAL A 150 12.06 -0.01 11.90
C VAL A 150 12.81 1.20 11.38
N LEU A 151 13.51 1.03 10.26
CA LEU A 151 14.09 2.11 9.45
C LEU A 151 13.36 2.16 8.11
N ASP A 152 12.82 3.33 7.75
CA ASP A 152 12.16 3.59 6.46
C ASP A 152 13.01 4.59 5.66
N ILE A 153 13.63 4.12 4.59
CA ILE A 153 14.56 4.88 3.76
C ILE A 153 13.81 5.46 2.57
N GLY A 154 13.82 6.79 2.43
CA GLY A 154 12.96 7.52 1.50
C GLY A 154 11.52 7.48 1.99
N THR A 155 11.31 7.94 3.22
CA THR A 155 10.04 7.75 3.96
C THR A 155 8.85 8.45 3.33
N GLY A 156 9.06 9.49 2.51
CA GLY A 156 8.00 10.24 1.84
C GLY A 156 6.94 10.72 2.82
N SER A 157 5.72 10.24 2.70
CA SER A 157 4.61 10.57 3.62
C SER A 157 4.74 9.95 5.02
N GLY A 158 5.73 9.09 5.28
CA GLY A 158 5.88 8.34 6.53
C GLY A 158 5.00 7.09 6.63
N VAL A 159 4.29 6.72 5.58
CA VAL A 159 3.27 5.66 5.62
C VAL A 159 3.83 4.30 6.03
N LEU A 160 5.04 3.93 5.56
CA LEU A 160 5.62 2.61 5.83
C LEU A 160 6.10 2.49 7.28
N VAL A 161 6.83 3.49 7.77
CA VAL A 161 7.29 3.52 9.18
C VAL A 161 6.10 3.54 10.13
N MET A 162 5.05 4.32 9.84
CA MET A 162 3.83 4.37 10.65
C MET A 162 3.08 3.04 10.64
N ALA A 163 2.97 2.37 9.48
CA ALA A 163 2.33 1.07 9.38
C ALA A 163 3.05 0.03 10.25
N ALA A 164 4.37 -0.03 10.17
CA ALA A 164 5.17 -0.97 10.94
C ALA A 164 5.03 -0.74 12.45
N VAL A 165 5.07 0.53 12.90
CA VAL A 165 4.91 0.88 14.31
C VAL A 165 3.49 0.60 14.82
N LYS A 166 2.44 0.87 14.04
CA LYS A 166 1.06 0.53 14.41
C LYS A 166 0.79 -0.97 14.45
N LEU A 167 1.54 -1.76 13.67
CA LEU A 167 1.44 -3.23 13.68
C LEU A 167 2.33 -3.90 14.75
N GLY A 168 3.00 -3.12 15.62
CA GLY A 168 3.63 -3.68 16.81
C GLY A 168 5.14 -3.45 16.94
N ILE A 169 5.83 -2.87 15.95
CA ILE A 169 7.22 -2.45 16.14
C ILE A 169 7.26 -1.30 17.14
N GLU A 170 8.18 -1.35 18.11
CA GLU A 170 8.22 -0.40 19.21
C GLU A 170 8.55 1.02 18.76
N ALA A 171 9.59 1.20 17.94
CA ALA A 171 10.05 2.51 17.50
C ALA A 171 10.44 2.53 16.02
N GLY A 172 10.30 3.70 15.38
CA GLY A 172 10.59 3.90 13.97
C GLY A 172 11.46 5.11 13.66
N TRP A 173 12.25 4.99 12.61
CA TRP A 173 13.01 6.06 11.99
C TRP A 173 12.62 6.16 10.53
N GLY A 174 12.14 7.34 10.12
CA GLY A 174 11.91 7.70 8.72
C GLY A 174 12.95 8.70 8.27
N VAL A 175 13.63 8.43 7.17
CA VAL A 175 14.60 9.39 6.60
C VAL A 175 14.25 9.71 5.16
N ASP A 176 14.36 10.99 4.80
CA ASP A 176 14.19 11.46 3.43
C ASP A 176 15.09 12.67 3.19
N ILE A 177 15.68 12.76 2.02
CA ILE A 177 16.54 13.89 1.64
C ILE A 177 15.72 15.13 1.20
N ASP A 178 14.42 14.96 0.96
CA ASP A 178 13.51 16.05 0.62
C ASP A 178 12.92 16.67 1.88
N PRO A 179 13.22 17.94 2.20
CA PRO A 179 12.64 18.61 3.37
C PRO A 179 11.11 18.67 3.38
N CYS A 180 10.48 18.73 2.19
CA CYS A 180 9.03 18.69 2.08
C CYS A 180 8.48 17.33 2.52
N ALA A 181 9.12 16.23 2.12
CA ALA A 181 8.76 14.89 2.56
C ALA A 181 8.92 14.74 4.08
N VAL A 182 10.03 15.23 4.64
CA VAL A 182 10.27 15.23 6.09
C VAL A 182 9.15 15.97 6.84
N ALA A 183 8.76 17.16 6.37
CA ALA A 183 7.69 17.94 6.99
C ALA A 183 6.33 17.23 6.89
N GLU A 184 5.99 16.66 5.73
CA GLU A 184 4.76 15.90 5.54
C GLU A 184 4.73 14.61 6.40
N ALA A 185 5.83 13.85 6.44
CA ALA A 185 5.94 12.67 7.29
C ALA A 185 5.77 13.03 8.76
N GLN A 186 6.40 14.10 9.23
CA GLN A 186 6.25 14.56 10.61
C GLN A 186 4.81 14.94 10.93
N ALA A 187 4.13 15.67 10.05
CA ALA A 187 2.72 16.02 10.20
C ALA A 187 1.83 14.77 10.25
N ASN A 188 2.09 13.77 9.41
CA ASN A 188 1.35 12.51 9.41
C ASN A 188 1.62 11.68 10.67
N VAL A 189 2.87 11.65 11.17
CA VAL A 189 3.23 11.00 12.45
C VAL A 189 2.46 11.63 13.60
N ASP A 190 2.38 12.95 13.65
CA ASP A 190 1.64 13.69 14.67
C ASP A 190 0.13 13.41 14.59
N LEU A 191 -0.44 13.47 13.39
CA LEU A 191 -1.86 13.17 13.11
C LEU A 191 -2.26 11.76 13.57
N ASN A 192 -1.33 10.80 13.48
CA ASN A 192 -1.56 9.42 13.89
C ASN A 192 -1.24 9.12 15.36
N GLY A 193 -0.85 10.12 16.16
CA GLY A 193 -0.51 9.98 17.58
C GLY A 193 0.78 9.18 17.82
N LEU A 194 1.72 9.20 16.85
CA LEU A 194 2.96 8.41 16.93
C LEU A 194 4.20 9.26 17.30
N ARG A 195 4.00 10.54 17.67
CA ARG A 195 5.05 11.38 18.23
C ARG A 195 5.68 10.70 19.46
N GLY A 196 7.00 10.62 19.49
CA GLY A 196 7.74 9.92 20.56
C GLY A 196 8.01 8.44 20.26
N ARG A 197 7.33 7.84 19.26
CA ARG A 197 7.65 6.49 18.76
C ARG A 197 8.33 6.53 17.39
N ILE A 198 8.13 7.59 16.63
CA ILE A 198 8.74 7.74 15.29
C ILE A 198 9.53 9.04 15.25
N VAL A 199 10.77 8.94 14.80
CA VAL A 199 11.63 10.07 14.47
C VAL A 199 11.72 10.20 12.96
N VAL A 200 11.48 11.41 12.44
CA VAL A 200 11.67 11.72 11.01
C VAL A 200 12.79 12.73 10.88
N SER A 201 13.71 12.52 9.94
CA SER A 201 14.84 13.42 9.71
C SER A 201 15.26 13.48 8.23
N ASP A 202 15.98 14.56 7.90
CA ASP A 202 16.57 14.82 6.58
C ASP A 202 17.94 14.16 6.37
N ARG A 203 18.34 13.26 7.28
CA ARG A 203 19.62 12.58 7.18
C ARG A 203 19.71 11.73 5.93
N ALA A 204 20.87 11.77 5.28
CA ALA A 204 21.17 10.83 4.21
C ALA A 204 21.20 9.39 4.75
N ALA A 205 20.66 8.45 3.99
CA ALA A 205 20.57 7.06 4.41
C ALA A 205 21.93 6.45 4.77
N GLU A 206 22.99 6.92 4.13
CA GLU A 206 24.36 6.47 4.36
C GLU A 206 24.96 6.90 5.71
N THR A 207 24.30 7.84 6.41
CA THR A 207 24.76 8.39 7.71
C THR A 207 23.96 7.87 8.90
N ILE A 208 23.08 6.93 8.68
CA ILE A 208 22.26 6.33 9.73
C ILE A 208 23.13 5.37 10.53
N GLU A 209 22.87 5.30 11.81
CA GLU A 209 23.53 4.39 12.74
C GLU A 209 22.50 3.49 13.41
N GLY A 210 22.93 2.34 13.87
CA GLY A 210 22.10 1.42 14.63
C GLY A 210 21.75 0.16 13.87
N SER A 211 20.96 -0.69 14.53
CA SER A 211 20.52 -1.97 14.01
C SER A 211 18.98 -2.04 14.08
N TYR A 212 18.37 -2.47 12.99
CA TYR A 212 16.91 -2.45 12.82
C TYR A 212 16.39 -3.85 12.54
N THR A 213 15.31 -4.23 13.23
CA THR A 213 14.64 -5.52 13.01
C THR A 213 13.90 -5.57 11.68
N LEU A 214 13.45 -4.39 11.21
CA LEU A 214 12.87 -4.21 9.89
C LEU A 214 13.48 -2.98 9.21
N VAL A 215 13.94 -3.13 7.97
CA VAL A 215 14.33 -2.02 7.10
C VAL A 215 13.36 -1.99 5.92
N ALA A 216 12.76 -0.84 5.65
CA ALA A 216 11.86 -0.62 4.53
C ALA A 216 12.42 0.40 3.56
N GLY A 217 12.13 0.24 2.27
CA GLY A 217 12.45 1.22 1.25
C GLY A 217 11.58 1.06 0.01
N ASN A 218 10.79 2.08 -0.29
CA ASN A 218 10.02 2.15 -1.53
C ASN A 218 10.74 3.08 -2.51
N LEU A 219 11.83 2.61 -3.10
CA LEU A 219 12.77 3.39 -3.89
C LEU A 219 13.04 2.72 -5.23
N ARG A 220 13.52 3.50 -6.20
CA ARG A 220 13.92 2.96 -7.50
C ARG A 220 15.09 2.00 -7.36
N THR A 221 15.15 0.98 -8.22
CA THR A 221 16.19 -0.05 -8.24
C THR A 221 17.63 0.49 -8.18
N PRO A 222 18.03 1.54 -8.95
CA PRO A 222 19.39 2.07 -8.86
C PRO A 222 19.74 2.61 -7.48
N THR A 223 18.77 3.24 -6.79
CA THR A 223 18.96 3.76 -5.43
C THR A 223 19.10 2.61 -4.44
N LEU A 224 18.23 1.61 -4.49
CA LEU A 224 18.30 0.43 -3.63
C LEU A 224 19.63 -0.34 -3.83
N ALA A 225 20.08 -0.49 -5.06
CA ALA A 225 21.35 -1.14 -5.37
C ALA A 225 22.56 -0.34 -4.81
N ARG A 226 22.55 0.98 -4.93
CA ARG A 226 23.58 1.85 -4.36
C ARG A 226 23.60 1.77 -2.84
N LEU A 227 22.44 1.73 -2.20
CA LEU A 227 22.30 1.68 -0.75
C LEU A 227 22.46 0.26 -0.17
N ALA A 228 22.58 -0.78 -0.99
CA ALA A 228 22.61 -2.16 -0.52
C ALA A 228 23.71 -2.46 0.54
N PRO A 229 24.93 -1.91 0.48
CA PRO A 229 25.91 -2.09 1.56
C PRO A 229 25.40 -1.57 2.91
N PHE A 230 24.89 -0.36 2.94
CA PHE A 230 24.37 0.31 4.15
C PHE A 230 23.12 -0.39 4.69
N ILE A 231 22.15 -0.74 3.80
CA ILE A 231 20.97 -1.52 4.17
C ILE A 231 21.37 -2.84 4.81
N THR A 232 22.41 -3.49 4.29
CA THR A 232 22.91 -4.74 4.87
C THR A 232 23.47 -4.51 6.28
N GLU A 233 24.19 -3.43 6.51
CA GLU A 233 24.74 -3.06 7.81
C GLU A 233 23.63 -2.77 8.83
N TYR A 234 22.65 -1.95 8.44
CA TYR A 234 21.55 -1.55 9.31
C TYR A 234 20.57 -2.68 9.66
N THR A 235 20.45 -3.70 8.80
CA THR A 235 19.57 -4.82 9.06
C THR A 235 20.17 -5.75 10.11
N ALA A 236 19.47 -5.91 11.23
CA ALA A 236 19.87 -6.82 12.31
C ALA A 236 20.08 -8.25 11.80
N PRO A 237 20.89 -9.08 12.48
CA PRO A 237 20.89 -10.52 12.25
C PRO A 237 19.46 -11.07 12.35
N ARG A 238 19.03 -11.87 11.37
CA ARG A 238 17.64 -12.36 11.21
C ARG A 238 16.60 -11.26 10.98
N GLY A 239 17.03 -10.00 10.80
CA GLY A 239 16.16 -8.89 10.47
C GLY A 239 15.58 -9.00 9.05
N VAL A 240 14.56 -8.22 8.80
CA VAL A 240 13.80 -8.25 7.56
C VAL A 240 14.00 -6.98 6.75
N LEU A 241 14.12 -7.16 5.44
CA LEU A 241 14.17 -6.09 4.45
C LEU A 241 12.91 -6.13 3.59
N VAL A 242 12.17 -5.03 3.56
CA VAL A 242 11.01 -4.79 2.69
C VAL A 242 11.39 -3.79 1.63
N MET A 243 11.30 -4.17 0.37
CA MET A 243 11.61 -3.32 -0.76
C MET A 243 10.44 -3.24 -1.73
N SER A 244 10.22 -2.06 -2.32
CA SER A 244 9.33 -1.83 -3.44
C SER A 244 9.84 -0.65 -4.29
N GLY A 245 9.08 -0.22 -5.32
CA GLY A 245 9.58 0.76 -6.28
C GLY A 245 10.47 0.12 -7.36
N ILE A 246 10.43 -1.19 -7.46
CA ILE A 246 11.25 -2.03 -8.32
C ILE A 246 10.42 -2.36 -9.56
N ARG A 247 10.95 -2.10 -10.76
CA ARG A 247 10.34 -2.61 -11.99
C ARG A 247 10.44 -4.14 -12.01
N THR A 248 9.38 -4.82 -12.43
CA THR A 248 9.38 -6.30 -12.50
C THR A 248 10.59 -6.84 -13.28
N ALA A 249 10.96 -6.20 -14.39
CA ALA A 249 12.13 -6.58 -15.17
C ALA A 249 13.48 -6.43 -14.43
N GLU A 250 13.54 -5.65 -13.36
CA GLU A 250 14.76 -5.37 -12.59
C GLU A 250 14.81 -6.19 -11.28
N CYS A 251 13.71 -6.87 -10.92
CA CYS A 251 13.56 -7.55 -9.65
C CYS A 251 14.63 -8.63 -9.41
N ASP A 252 14.91 -9.46 -10.42
CA ASP A 252 15.92 -10.53 -10.31
C ASP A 252 17.34 -9.98 -10.10
N THR A 253 17.67 -8.89 -10.78
CA THR A 253 18.99 -8.24 -10.63
C THR A 253 19.17 -7.71 -9.21
N LEU A 254 18.16 -7.01 -8.68
CA LEU A 254 18.21 -6.46 -7.31
C LEU A 254 18.23 -7.58 -6.28
N ARG A 255 17.39 -8.60 -6.45
CA ARG A 255 17.36 -9.80 -5.61
C ARG A 255 18.75 -10.42 -5.50
N GLY A 256 19.42 -10.69 -6.64
CA GLY A 256 20.76 -11.28 -6.68
C GLY A 256 21.82 -10.42 -5.97
N ALA A 257 21.68 -9.09 -5.98
CA ALA A 257 22.58 -8.19 -5.26
C ALA A 257 22.46 -8.35 -3.73
N PHE A 258 21.26 -8.60 -3.20
CA PHE A 258 21.03 -8.81 -1.77
C PHE A 258 21.30 -10.28 -1.35
N GLU A 259 21.03 -11.26 -2.22
CA GLU A 259 21.39 -12.67 -1.96
C GLU A 259 22.91 -12.86 -1.75
N LYS A 260 23.73 -12.13 -2.51
CA LYS A 260 25.19 -12.06 -2.31
C LYS A 260 25.62 -11.43 -0.98
N ARG A 261 24.69 -10.76 -0.28
CA ARG A 261 24.86 -10.13 1.02
C ARG A 261 24.17 -10.87 2.16
N SER A 262 24.00 -12.19 1.99
CA SER A 262 23.39 -13.07 2.98
C SER A 262 21.90 -12.81 3.25
N PHE A 263 21.17 -12.29 2.30
CA PHE A 263 19.71 -12.24 2.37
C PHE A 263 19.07 -13.41 1.62
N MET A 264 17.89 -13.83 2.07
CA MET A 264 17.04 -14.82 1.41
C MET A 264 15.67 -14.24 1.14
N VAL A 265 15.13 -14.48 -0.04
CA VAL A 265 13.76 -14.10 -0.40
C VAL A 265 12.77 -14.94 0.40
N VAL A 266 11.76 -14.25 0.95
CA VAL A 266 10.63 -14.87 1.67
C VAL A 266 9.28 -14.54 1.07
N TRP A 267 9.20 -13.49 0.26
CA TRP A 267 7.97 -13.08 -0.41
C TRP A 267 8.27 -12.18 -1.62
N ILE A 268 7.51 -12.39 -2.69
CA ILE A 268 7.45 -11.50 -3.85
C ILE A 268 5.99 -11.38 -4.27
N GLU A 269 5.52 -10.17 -4.53
CA GLU A 269 4.24 -9.90 -5.18
C GLU A 269 4.43 -8.84 -6.25
N GLU A 270 3.66 -8.96 -7.32
CA GLU A 270 3.67 -8.02 -8.43
C GLU A 270 2.30 -7.34 -8.56
N GLU A 271 2.34 -6.06 -8.87
CA GLU A 271 1.16 -5.30 -9.24
C GLU A 271 1.50 -4.43 -10.45
N GLN A 272 0.86 -4.73 -11.59
CA GLN A 272 1.21 -4.16 -12.90
C GLN A 272 2.67 -4.45 -13.29
N GLU A 273 3.49 -3.43 -13.49
CA GLU A 273 4.91 -3.54 -13.84
C GLU A 273 5.86 -3.32 -12.65
N TRP A 274 5.34 -3.43 -11.42
CA TRP A 274 6.07 -3.20 -10.19
C TRP A 274 6.11 -4.43 -9.31
N SER A 275 7.24 -4.64 -8.63
CA SER A 275 7.45 -5.72 -7.67
C SER A 275 7.62 -5.18 -6.26
N GLY A 276 7.06 -5.92 -5.31
CA GLY A 276 7.38 -5.84 -3.89
C GLY A 276 8.16 -7.08 -3.47
N LEU A 277 9.19 -6.91 -2.68
CA LEU A 277 10.14 -7.95 -2.30
C LEU A 277 10.39 -7.92 -0.80
N VAL A 278 10.31 -9.08 -0.15
CA VAL A 278 10.73 -9.26 1.23
C VAL A 278 11.88 -10.24 1.30
N MET A 279 12.91 -9.85 2.02
CA MET A 279 14.07 -10.69 2.26
C MET A 279 14.42 -10.75 3.75
N THR A 280 14.89 -11.86 4.23
CA THR A 280 15.41 -12.05 5.59
C THR A 280 16.93 -12.19 5.57
N LYS A 281 17.63 -11.48 6.45
CA LYS A 281 19.06 -11.60 6.61
C LYS A 281 19.41 -12.89 7.35
N ARG A 282 20.33 -13.66 6.81
CA ARG A 282 20.87 -14.84 7.51
C ARG A 282 21.63 -14.41 8.76
N SER A 283 21.71 -15.30 9.71
CA SER A 283 22.50 -15.10 10.95
C SER A 283 23.98 -14.99 10.67
#